data_0686752657a89f0d17108c370456bdef
#
_entry.id   0686752657a89f0d17108c370456bdef
#
_cell.length_a   1.000
_cell.length_b   1.000
_cell.length_c   1.000
_cell.angle_alpha   90.00
_cell.angle_beta   90.00
_cell.angle_gamma   90.00
#
_symmetry.space_group_name_H-M   'P 1'
#
loop_
_entity.id
_entity.type
_entity.pdbx_description
1 polymer ?
#
loop_
_entity_poly.entity_id
_entity_poly.type
_entity_poly.pdbx_seq_one_letter_code
_entity_poly.pdbx_strand_id
1 'polypeptide(L)'
;MESAAQIYAKHIRAMLRGGPAKAVTLAEGLRVSQPTVSRAIMKLGDEVIRVGAARNVFYVLRDSSRAELHVPLFKVNEHGYLITKAMFVPVCRDGFVLLNDAFLPDHIDGFPWWLSDVLPQGYMGRALAKR
;
A
#
# COMPACT_ATOMS: atom_id res chain seq x y z
N MET A 1 3.68 -28.57 7.31
CA MET A 1 4.07 -27.80 8.52
C MET A 1 4.53 -26.41 8.11
N GLU A 2 4.00 -25.38 8.75
CA GLU A 2 4.37 -24.01 8.42
C GLU A 2 5.75 -23.68 8.99
N SER A 3 6.57 -22.97 8.21
CA SER A 3 7.84 -22.46 8.71
C SER A 3 7.61 -21.29 9.68
N ALA A 4 8.63 -20.96 10.47
CA ALA A 4 8.56 -19.79 11.36
C ALA A 4 8.27 -18.51 10.57
N ALA A 5 8.89 -18.35 9.39
CA ALA A 5 8.65 -17.19 8.53
C ALA A 5 7.18 -17.09 8.08
N GLN A 6 6.54 -18.21 7.79
CA GLN A 6 5.13 -18.22 7.42
C GLN A 6 4.22 -17.82 8.58
N ILE A 7 4.53 -18.28 9.78
CA ILE A 7 3.80 -17.90 10.99
C ILE A 7 3.93 -16.41 11.24
N TYR A 8 5.15 -15.88 11.18
CA TYR A 8 5.39 -14.44 11.34
C TYR A 8 4.71 -13.62 10.24
N ALA A 9 4.68 -14.14 9.00
CA ALA A 9 4.00 -13.47 7.90
C ALA A 9 2.50 -13.29 8.20
N LYS A 10 1.85 -14.30 8.74
CA LYS A 10 0.44 -14.20 9.14
C LYS A 10 0.21 -13.13 10.22
N HIS A 11 1.09 -13.07 11.20
CA HIS A 11 0.99 -12.05 12.24
C HIS A 11 1.24 -10.65 11.70
N ILE A 12 2.22 -10.49 10.81
CA ILE A 12 2.52 -9.22 10.16
C ILE A 12 1.32 -8.75 9.34
N ARG A 13 0.69 -9.65 8.58
CA ARG A 13 -0.52 -9.32 7.81
C ARG A 13 -1.61 -8.78 8.74
N ALA A 14 -1.85 -9.43 9.87
CA ALA A 14 -2.82 -8.98 10.84
C ALA A 14 -2.49 -7.60 11.42
N MET A 15 -1.22 -7.35 11.73
CA MET A 15 -0.76 -6.06 12.24
C MET A 15 -0.94 -4.95 11.21
N LEU A 16 -0.60 -5.22 9.94
CA LEU A 16 -0.70 -4.23 8.86
C LEU A 16 -2.14 -3.94 8.44
N ARG A 17 -3.09 -4.81 8.76
CA ARG A 17 -4.50 -4.49 8.58
C ARG A 17 -4.95 -3.32 9.44
N GLY A 18 -4.25 -3.06 10.52
CA GLY A 18 -4.51 -1.90 11.38
C GLY A 18 -3.92 -0.59 10.87
N GLY A 19 -3.07 -0.64 9.84
CA GLY A 19 -2.44 0.52 9.25
C GLY A 19 -0.96 0.31 8.98
N PRO A 20 -0.29 1.34 8.44
CA PRO A 20 1.14 1.28 8.16
C PRO A 20 1.96 1.02 9.42
N ALA A 21 3.08 0.31 9.27
CA ALA A 21 3.98 0.04 10.39
C ALA A 21 5.43 -0.02 9.92
N LYS A 22 6.33 0.43 10.77
CA LYS A 22 7.77 0.33 10.53
C LYS A 22 8.26 -1.07 10.89
N ALA A 23 9.39 -1.48 10.28
CA ALA A 23 10.00 -2.77 10.58
C ALA A 23 10.32 -2.92 12.07
N VAL A 24 10.77 -1.86 12.72
CA VAL A 24 11.08 -1.89 14.16
C VAL A 24 9.82 -2.16 14.98
N THR A 25 8.70 -1.57 14.61
CA THR A 25 7.42 -1.79 15.29
C THR A 25 6.95 -3.23 15.14
N LEU A 26 7.09 -3.79 13.94
CA LEU A 26 6.74 -5.18 13.67
C LEU A 26 7.64 -6.14 14.46
N ALA A 27 8.94 -5.85 14.47
CA ALA A 27 9.92 -6.65 15.21
C ALA A 27 9.62 -6.66 16.71
N GLU A 28 9.32 -5.51 17.29
CA GLU A 28 8.97 -5.38 18.70
C GLU A 28 7.67 -6.15 19.02
N GLY A 29 6.67 -6.02 18.17
CA GLY A 29 5.38 -6.69 18.35
C GLY A 29 5.50 -8.21 18.30
N LEU A 30 6.40 -8.73 17.47
CA LEU A 30 6.64 -10.16 17.33
C LEU A 30 7.75 -10.69 18.23
N ARG A 31 8.49 -9.79 18.86
CA ARG A 31 9.67 -10.14 19.69
C ARG A 31 10.73 -10.88 18.89
N VAL A 32 11.01 -10.41 17.67
CA VAL A 32 12.02 -10.97 16.78
C VAL A 32 12.91 -9.84 16.23
N SER A 33 13.98 -10.24 15.53
CA SER A 33 14.89 -9.27 14.90
C SER A 33 14.28 -8.68 13.63
N GLN A 34 14.76 -7.51 13.21
CA GLN A 34 14.34 -6.90 11.95
C GLN A 34 14.63 -7.79 10.73
N PRO A 35 15.80 -8.47 10.63
CA PRO A 35 16.01 -9.42 9.53
C PRO A 35 14.96 -10.52 9.46
N THR A 36 14.48 -10.99 10.61
CA THR A 36 13.39 -11.98 10.66
C THR A 36 12.10 -11.40 10.08
N VAL A 37 11.79 -10.14 10.42
CA VAL A 37 10.63 -9.42 9.85
C VAL A 37 10.77 -9.32 8.32
N SER A 38 11.94 -8.94 7.83
CA SER A 38 12.19 -8.82 6.38
C SER A 38 11.95 -10.13 5.65
N ARG A 39 12.42 -11.24 6.20
CA ARG A 39 12.19 -12.56 5.62
C ARG A 39 10.71 -12.95 5.60
N ALA A 40 9.99 -12.62 6.67
CA ALA A 40 8.55 -12.89 6.74
C ALA A 40 7.77 -12.03 5.73
N ILE A 41 8.15 -10.77 5.56
CA ILE A 41 7.54 -9.87 4.58
C ILE A 41 7.74 -10.41 3.16
N MET A 42 8.90 -10.97 2.86
CA MET A 42 9.14 -11.59 1.56
C MET A 42 8.17 -12.73 1.27
N LYS A 43 7.70 -13.44 2.29
CA LYS A 43 6.68 -14.49 2.12
C LYS A 43 5.31 -13.93 1.76
N LEU A 44 5.02 -12.69 2.12
CA LEU A 44 3.78 -12.02 1.75
C LEU A 44 3.80 -11.50 0.32
N GLY A 45 4.99 -11.31 -0.27
CA GLY A 45 5.13 -10.89 -1.66
C GLY A 45 4.44 -9.57 -1.94
N ASP A 46 3.61 -9.57 -2.99
CA ASP A 46 2.92 -8.37 -3.46
C ASP A 46 1.81 -7.86 -2.53
N GLU A 47 1.44 -8.62 -1.50
CA GLU A 47 0.44 -8.15 -0.53
C GLU A 47 0.95 -6.95 0.27
N VAL A 48 2.27 -6.81 0.42
CA VAL A 48 2.90 -5.76 1.21
C VAL A 48 3.70 -4.84 0.29
N ILE A 49 3.54 -3.53 0.50
CA ILE A 49 4.27 -2.51 -0.24
C ILE A 49 5.20 -1.79 0.75
N ARG A 50 6.46 -1.67 0.36
CA ARG A 50 7.45 -0.89 1.10
C ARG A 50 7.35 0.56 0.66
N VAL A 51 7.17 1.47 1.62
CA VAL A 51 6.98 2.90 1.36
C VAL A 51 8.07 3.70 2.05
N GLY A 52 8.49 4.78 1.44
CA GLY A 52 9.49 5.69 2.00
C GLY A 52 10.91 5.29 1.66
N ALA A 53 11.86 6.02 2.24
CA ALA A 53 13.27 5.82 1.97
C ALA A 53 14.10 6.06 3.22
N ALA A 54 15.29 5.50 3.24
CA ALA A 54 16.26 5.65 4.32
C ALA A 54 15.66 5.26 5.68
N ARG A 55 15.64 6.20 6.64
CA ARG A 55 15.14 5.94 8.00
C ARG A 55 13.62 5.98 8.11
N ASN A 56 12.95 6.46 7.08
CA ASN A 56 11.50 6.62 7.07
C ASN A 56 10.80 5.51 6.28
N VAL A 57 11.37 4.31 6.26
CA VAL A 57 10.76 3.16 5.59
C VAL A 57 9.70 2.54 6.49
N PHE A 58 8.54 2.31 5.92
CA PHE A 58 7.47 1.56 6.57
C PHE A 58 6.77 0.66 5.55
N TYR A 59 5.92 -0.22 6.05
CA TYR A 59 5.21 -1.20 5.23
C TYR A 59 3.71 -0.99 5.32
N VAL A 60 3.01 -1.25 4.21
CA VAL A 60 1.56 -1.18 4.14
C VAL A 60 1.04 -2.46 3.49
N LEU A 61 -0.16 -2.86 3.85
CA LEU A 61 -0.82 -4.02 3.28
C LEU A 61 -1.83 -3.57 2.23
N ARG A 62 -1.83 -4.20 1.05
CA ARG A 62 -2.83 -3.94 0.03
C ARG A 62 -4.22 -4.28 0.59
N ASP A 63 -5.19 -3.42 0.30
CA ASP A 63 -6.56 -3.62 0.75
C ASP A 63 -7.39 -4.23 -0.38
N SER A 64 -7.50 -5.55 -0.38
CA SER A 64 -8.24 -6.28 -1.40
C SER A 64 -9.76 -6.03 -1.33
N SER A 65 -10.26 -5.57 -0.19
CA SER A 65 -11.69 -5.25 -0.05
C SER A 65 -12.10 -4.00 -0.83
N ARG A 66 -11.11 -3.18 -1.23
CA ARG A 66 -11.32 -1.95 -2.02
C ARG A 66 -10.63 -2.04 -3.37
N ALA A 67 -10.57 -3.22 -3.96
CA ALA A 67 -9.85 -3.45 -5.23
C ALA A 67 -10.38 -2.57 -6.37
N GLU A 68 -11.65 -2.18 -6.34
CA GLU A 68 -12.23 -1.28 -7.34
C GLU A 68 -11.65 0.13 -7.30
N LEU A 69 -10.95 0.50 -6.23
CA LEU A 69 -10.25 1.78 -6.14
C LEU A 69 -8.80 1.70 -6.64
N HIS A 70 -8.43 0.61 -7.27
CA HIS A 70 -7.13 0.42 -7.90
C HIS A 70 -7.13 1.12 -9.26
N VAL A 71 -6.64 2.35 -9.32
CA VAL A 71 -6.84 3.25 -10.46
C VAL A 71 -5.50 3.62 -11.12
N PRO A 72 -5.35 3.39 -12.43
CA PRO A 72 -4.20 3.93 -13.15
C PRO A 72 -4.34 5.44 -13.36
N LEU A 73 -3.25 6.17 -13.14
CA LEU A 73 -3.19 7.60 -13.36
C LEU A 73 -2.16 7.91 -14.44
N PHE A 74 -2.52 8.79 -15.35
CA PHE A 74 -1.65 9.19 -16.46
C PHE A 74 -1.51 10.70 -16.45
N LYS A 75 -0.28 11.17 -16.65
CA LYS A 75 -0.02 12.59 -16.89
C LYS A 75 0.47 12.75 -18.32
N VAL A 76 -0.19 13.61 -19.07
CA VAL A 76 0.22 13.93 -20.44
C VAL A 76 0.65 15.38 -20.52
N ASN A 77 1.56 15.70 -21.47
CA ASN A 77 1.96 17.08 -21.71
C ASN A 77 0.95 17.79 -22.60
N GLU A 78 1.21 19.08 -22.89
CA GLU A 78 0.37 19.92 -23.73
C GLU A 78 0.24 19.41 -25.17
N HIS A 79 1.17 18.56 -25.62
CA HIS A 79 1.17 17.96 -26.95
C HIS A 79 0.49 16.58 -26.99
N GLY A 80 -0.07 16.14 -25.87
CA GLY A 80 -0.73 14.85 -25.79
C GLY A 80 0.17 13.65 -25.55
N TYR A 81 1.47 13.86 -25.29
CA TYR A 81 2.40 12.78 -25.01
C TYR A 81 2.37 12.38 -23.54
N LEU A 82 2.42 11.07 -23.30
CA LEU A 82 2.45 10.53 -21.95
C LEU A 82 3.77 10.89 -21.26
N ILE A 83 3.69 11.61 -20.12
CA ILE A 83 4.85 11.97 -19.32
C ILE A 83 5.03 10.97 -18.16
N THR A 84 3.95 10.65 -17.48
CA THR A 84 3.98 9.85 -16.26
C THR A 84 2.84 8.85 -16.25
N LYS A 85 3.15 7.64 -15.79
CA LYS A 85 2.17 6.62 -15.51
C LYS A 85 2.35 6.20 -14.04
N ALA A 86 1.24 6.17 -13.31
CA ALA A 86 1.25 5.76 -11.92
C ALA A 86 0.04 4.87 -11.64
N MET A 87 0.14 4.07 -10.57
CA MET A 87 -0.97 3.25 -10.11
C MET A 87 -1.35 3.69 -8.70
N PHE A 88 -2.62 4.01 -8.52
CA PHE A 88 -3.19 4.39 -7.25
C PHE A 88 -3.78 3.14 -6.61
N VAL A 89 -3.22 2.72 -5.48
CA VAL A 89 -3.52 1.41 -4.87
C VAL A 89 -4.08 1.60 -3.47
N PRO A 90 -5.27 1.05 -3.17
CA PRO A 90 -5.80 1.11 -1.80
C PRO A 90 -4.99 0.19 -0.89
N VAL A 91 -4.71 0.68 0.30
CA VAL A 91 -3.99 -0.07 1.32
C VAL A 91 -4.67 0.10 2.69
N CYS A 92 -4.43 -0.85 3.57
CA CYS A 92 -4.92 -0.79 4.94
C CYS A 92 -4.13 0.27 5.72
N ARG A 93 -4.74 1.05 6.58
CA ARG A 93 -6.19 1.11 6.80
C ARG A 93 -6.67 2.43 6.22
N ASP A 94 -7.66 2.37 5.32
CA ASP A 94 -8.28 3.56 4.72
C ASP A 94 -7.32 4.51 3.99
N GLY A 95 -6.15 4.00 3.59
CA GLY A 95 -5.15 4.80 2.88
C GLY A 95 -4.95 4.34 1.45
N PHE A 96 -4.00 4.98 0.79
CA PHE A 96 -3.62 4.68 -0.59
C PHE A 96 -2.11 4.80 -0.75
N VAL A 97 -1.59 4.11 -1.76
CA VAL A 97 -0.20 4.27 -2.18
C VAL A 97 -0.19 4.60 -3.66
N LEU A 98 0.62 5.58 -4.02
CA LEU A 98 0.87 5.93 -5.40
C LEU A 98 2.14 5.21 -5.86
N LEU A 99 1.99 4.23 -6.73
CA LEU A 99 3.11 3.50 -7.32
C LEU A 99 3.48 4.13 -8.65
N ASN A 100 4.74 4.51 -8.80
CA ASN A 100 5.24 5.21 -9.98
C ASN A 100 6.64 4.67 -10.31
N ASP A 101 6.91 4.42 -11.59
CA ASP A 101 8.20 3.89 -12.03
C ASP A 101 9.37 4.85 -11.76
N ALA A 102 9.08 6.16 -11.67
CA ALA A 102 10.11 7.19 -11.50
C ALA A 102 10.37 7.55 -10.03
N PHE A 103 9.48 7.21 -9.12
CA PHE A 103 9.55 7.62 -7.72
C PHE A 103 9.27 6.45 -6.79
N LEU A 104 9.78 6.57 -5.56
CA LEU A 104 9.45 5.62 -4.52
C LEU A 104 7.95 5.68 -4.19
N PRO A 105 7.35 4.56 -3.77
CA PRO A 105 5.94 4.57 -3.36
C PRO A 105 5.68 5.63 -2.28
N ASP A 106 4.59 6.35 -2.42
CA ASP A 106 4.19 7.39 -1.49
C ASP A 106 2.83 7.05 -0.90
N HIS A 107 2.72 7.14 0.42
CA HIS A 107 1.50 6.79 1.13
C HIS A 107 0.64 8.02 1.35
N ILE A 108 -0.67 7.88 1.10
CA ILE A 108 -1.65 8.92 1.30
C ILE A 108 -2.68 8.40 2.30
N ASP A 109 -2.82 9.10 3.41
CA ASP A 109 -3.78 8.73 4.44
C ASP A 109 -5.17 9.23 4.05
N GLY A 110 -6.15 8.34 4.15
CA GLY A 110 -7.52 8.66 3.78
C GLY A 110 -7.74 8.77 2.28
N PHE A 111 -8.86 9.36 1.88
CA PHE A 111 -9.24 9.54 0.47
C PHE A 111 -8.77 10.93 0.03
N PRO A 112 -7.86 11.02 -0.96
CA PRO A 112 -7.34 12.33 -1.37
C PRO A 112 -8.41 13.18 -2.04
N TRP A 113 -8.44 14.46 -1.68
CA TRP A 113 -9.45 15.41 -2.17
C TRP A 113 -9.47 15.54 -3.69
N TRP A 114 -8.28 15.44 -4.32
CA TRP A 114 -8.15 15.61 -5.77
C TRP A 114 -8.63 14.39 -6.56
N LEU A 115 -8.81 13.24 -5.90
CA LEU A 115 -9.19 12.01 -6.60
C LEU A 115 -10.61 12.10 -7.17
N SER A 116 -11.48 12.89 -6.54
CA SER A 116 -12.84 13.10 -7.03
C SER A 116 -12.86 13.71 -8.44
N ASP A 117 -11.82 14.48 -8.78
CA ASP A 117 -11.72 15.14 -10.09
C ASP A 117 -11.25 14.21 -11.20
N VAL A 118 -10.63 13.09 -10.87
CA VAL A 118 -10.08 12.15 -11.87
C VAL A 118 -10.87 10.86 -12.00
N LEU A 119 -11.76 10.56 -11.05
CA LEU A 119 -12.60 9.37 -11.11
C LEU A 119 -13.86 9.63 -11.94
N PRO A 120 -14.36 8.61 -12.69
CA PRO A 120 -15.63 8.74 -13.39
C PRO A 120 -16.77 9.05 -12.43
N GLN A 121 -17.74 9.84 -12.91
CA GLN A 121 -18.90 10.20 -12.11
C GLN A 121 -19.67 8.92 -11.70
N GLY A 122 -20.03 8.83 -10.42
CA GLY A 122 -20.69 7.66 -9.86
C GLY A 122 -19.75 6.61 -9.32
N TYR A 123 -18.48 6.60 -9.71
CA TYR A 123 -17.50 5.64 -9.23
C TYR A 123 -17.28 5.77 -7.72
N MET A 124 -17.12 7.00 -7.23
CA MET A 124 -16.91 7.26 -5.80
C MET A 124 -18.10 6.84 -4.96
N GLY A 125 -19.31 7.11 -5.44
CA GLY A 125 -20.53 6.71 -4.73
C GLY A 125 -20.59 5.22 -4.50
N ARG A 126 -20.25 4.42 -5.50
CA ARG A 126 -20.21 2.97 -5.38
C ARG A 126 -19.10 2.49 -4.47
N ALA A 127 -17.93 3.09 -4.58
CA ALA A 127 -16.78 2.72 -3.74
C ALA A 127 -17.04 3.05 -2.27
N LEU A 128 -17.59 4.22 -1.98
CA LEU A 128 -17.90 4.64 -0.61
C LEU A 128 -19.04 3.83 0.01
N ALA A 129 -20.00 3.40 -0.79
CA ALA A 129 -21.12 2.59 -0.31
C ALA A 129 -20.68 1.21 0.19
N LYS A 130 -19.51 0.74 -0.21
CA LYS A 130 -18.97 -0.55 0.22
C LYS A 130 -18.19 -0.52 1.52
N ARG A 131 -17.99 0.64 2.08
CA ARG A 131 -17.27 0.79 3.36
C ARG A 131 -18.09 0.36 4.54
#